data_74e162eab7d3fb80f655b93e356de6f5
#
_entry.id   74e162eab7d3fb80f655b93e356de6f5
#
_cell.length_a   1.000
_cell.length_b   1.000
_cell.length_c   1.000
_cell.angle_alpha   90.00
_cell.angle_beta   90.00
_cell.angle_gamma   90.00
#
_symmetry.space_group_name_H-M   'P 1'
#
loop_
_entity.id
_entity.type
_entity.pdbx_description
1 polymer ?
#
loop_
_entity_poly.entity_id
_entity_poly.type
_entity_poly.pdbx_seq_one_letter_code
_entity_poly.pdbx_strand_id
1 'polypeptide(L)'
;MRYYSTNKKSECVSLRDAVVNGLAEDRGLYMPERINKLPEEFFKDIDKMSFQEISYEVAKAFFGDDVETDALKKIVYDTLSFDCPVKNICNNIWTLELFHGPTLAFKDIGARFMARLLEYFIRQESQQTVNVLVATSGDTGSAVANGFLGVDGIHVYVLYPKGKVSKIQESQFTTLGNNITAIEIDGVFDDCQNLVKNAFMDKELNNSMKLTSANSINVARFLPQAFYYFNAYARMKANGLTDNLVVCVPSGNFGNITAGLFAKEMGLPICRFIAANNANDIFFNYLKTGVYEPKPSIQTIANAMDVGNPSNFARIYDLYEGSHERIASMISGATYTDEKISNAVKQCYNENGYILDPHGACGYQALKDLLNTNETGIFCETAHPAKFKNTIEKIIGTEIKIPQRLADFMKGKKQTVNMSNDFNRFKTFLLEQQ
;
A
#
# COMPACT_ATOMS: atom_id res chain seq x y z
N MET A 1 -6.25 22.50 2.23
CA MET A 1 -5.94 21.74 3.48
C MET A 1 -4.44 21.86 3.79
N ARG A 2 -4.04 21.97 5.07
CA ARG A 2 -2.62 21.96 5.48
C ARG A 2 -2.20 20.59 5.97
N TYR A 3 -0.91 20.29 5.89
CA TYR A 3 -0.31 19.03 6.31
C TYR A 3 0.82 19.30 7.30
N TYR A 4 0.75 18.68 8.47
CA TYR A 4 1.78 18.75 9.50
C TYR A 4 2.63 17.46 9.55
N SER A 5 3.78 17.53 10.21
CA SER A 5 4.66 16.38 10.43
C SER A 5 4.27 15.62 11.71
N THR A 6 4.30 14.28 11.68
CA THR A 6 4.14 13.45 12.90
C THR A 6 5.20 13.74 13.96
N ASN A 7 6.37 14.27 13.59
CA ASN A 7 7.42 14.69 14.52
C ASN A 7 7.20 16.10 15.10
N LYS A 8 6.26 16.88 14.52
CA LYS A 8 5.81 18.21 14.99
C LYS A 8 6.93 19.26 15.15
N LYS A 9 8.04 19.13 14.36
CA LYS A 9 9.19 20.06 14.38
C LYS A 9 9.34 20.83 13.08
N SER A 10 8.59 20.48 12.03
CA SER A 10 8.54 21.19 10.75
C SER A 10 7.27 22.04 10.67
N GLU A 11 7.32 23.08 9.84
CA GLU A 11 6.13 23.88 9.51
C GLU A 11 5.08 23.04 8.75
N CYS A 12 3.81 23.46 8.88
CA CYS A 12 2.75 22.90 8.07
C CYS A 12 2.89 23.33 6.61
N VAL A 13 2.72 22.40 5.69
CA VAL A 13 2.86 22.60 4.25
C VAL A 13 1.54 22.46 3.50
N SER A 14 1.50 22.82 2.22
CA SER A 14 0.39 22.56 1.32
C SER A 14 0.29 21.08 0.96
N LEU A 15 -0.85 20.63 0.41
CA LEU A 15 -0.98 19.29 -0.16
C LEU A 15 0.10 19.04 -1.22
N ARG A 16 0.30 20.01 -2.11
CA ARG A 16 1.30 19.93 -3.16
C ARG A 16 2.69 19.65 -2.60
N ASP A 17 3.13 20.43 -1.60
CA ASP A 17 4.46 20.26 -1.00
C ASP A 17 4.56 18.91 -0.26
N ALA A 18 3.50 18.47 0.43
CA ALA A 18 3.47 17.17 1.08
C ALA A 18 3.59 16.01 0.08
N VAL A 19 2.99 16.12 -1.11
CA VAL A 19 3.07 15.11 -2.19
C VAL A 19 4.43 15.15 -2.87
N VAL A 20 4.91 16.34 -3.20
CA VAL A 20 6.16 16.52 -3.94
C VAL A 20 7.37 16.19 -3.08
N ASN A 21 7.40 16.60 -1.81
CA ASN A 21 8.52 16.30 -0.89
C ASN A 21 8.43 14.87 -0.35
N GLY A 22 7.20 14.33 -0.19
CA GLY A 22 6.95 12.97 0.31
C GLY A 22 7.25 12.75 1.79
N LEU A 23 8.21 13.47 2.36
CA LEU A 23 8.64 13.41 3.76
C LEU A 23 8.88 14.82 4.29
N ALA A 24 8.57 15.07 5.56
CA ALA A 24 8.81 16.37 6.18
C ALA A 24 10.32 16.59 6.46
N GLU A 25 10.74 17.84 6.58
CA GLU A 25 12.15 18.22 6.84
C GLU A 25 12.69 17.61 8.14
N ASP A 26 11.83 17.46 9.15
CA ASP A 26 12.15 16.81 10.44
C ASP A 26 12.09 15.27 10.37
N ARG A 27 11.89 14.69 9.16
CA ARG A 27 11.75 13.25 8.88
C ARG A 27 10.48 12.60 9.40
N GLY A 28 9.51 13.39 9.89
CA GLY A 28 8.18 12.91 10.21
C GLY A 28 7.35 12.68 8.95
N LEU A 29 6.28 11.91 9.09
CA LEU A 29 5.33 11.67 8.01
C LEU A 29 4.29 12.79 7.98
N TYR A 30 3.89 13.21 6.79
CA TYR A 30 2.82 14.18 6.67
C TYR A 30 1.46 13.61 7.05
N MET A 31 0.70 14.39 7.81
CA MET A 31 -0.68 14.15 8.24
C MET A 31 -1.55 15.35 7.87
N PRO A 32 -2.78 15.16 7.39
CA PRO A 32 -3.70 16.27 7.20
C PRO A 32 -4.08 16.88 8.56
N GLU A 33 -4.21 18.20 8.63
CA GLU A 33 -4.58 18.89 9.87
C GLU A 33 -5.98 18.55 10.37
N ARG A 34 -6.84 18.02 9.50
CA ARG A 34 -8.19 17.55 9.83
C ARG A 34 -8.59 16.39 8.96
N ILE A 35 -9.48 15.56 9.47
CA ILE A 35 -10.16 14.50 8.74
C ILE A 35 -11.63 14.90 8.64
N ASN A 36 -12.08 15.25 7.44
CA ASN A 36 -13.46 15.67 7.21
C ASN A 36 -14.39 14.46 7.25
N LYS A 37 -15.45 14.53 8.08
CA LYS A 37 -16.50 13.51 8.08
C LYS A 37 -17.35 13.62 6.82
N LEU A 38 -17.75 12.48 6.29
CA LEU A 38 -18.72 12.41 5.20
C LEU A 38 -20.15 12.50 5.76
N PRO A 39 -21.10 13.10 5.00
CA PRO A 39 -22.47 13.30 5.48
C PRO A 39 -23.23 11.97 5.61
N GLU A 40 -24.21 11.90 6.48
CA GLU A 40 -25.03 10.70 6.72
C GLU A 40 -25.74 10.21 5.43
N GLU A 41 -26.17 11.16 4.58
CA GLU A 41 -26.81 10.86 3.31
C GLU A 41 -25.90 10.04 2.38
N PHE A 42 -24.61 10.30 2.39
CA PHE A 42 -23.65 9.50 1.63
C PHE A 42 -23.70 8.03 2.04
N PHE A 43 -23.75 7.74 3.35
CA PHE A 43 -23.82 6.36 3.84
C PHE A 43 -25.17 5.70 3.60
N LYS A 44 -26.27 6.48 3.46
CA LYS A 44 -27.59 5.93 3.12
C LYS A 44 -27.63 5.36 1.71
N ASP A 45 -26.93 5.99 0.77
CA ASP A 45 -26.99 5.67 -0.65
C ASP A 45 -25.73 5.02 -1.21
N ILE A 46 -24.70 4.80 -0.38
CA ILE A 46 -23.38 4.30 -0.80
C ILE A 46 -23.44 2.97 -1.56
N ASP A 47 -24.38 2.09 -1.23
CA ASP A 47 -24.59 0.80 -1.89
C ASP A 47 -25.17 0.90 -3.31
N LYS A 48 -25.68 2.08 -3.70
CA LYS A 48 -26.17 2.38 -5.04
C LYS A 48 -25.12 3.06 -5.92
N MET A 49 -24.01 3.50 -5.34
CA MET A 49 -22.94 4.22 -6.02
C MET A 49 -21.91 3.26 -6.62
N SER A 50 -21.33 3.66 -7.75
CA SER A 50 -20.17 2.99 -8.32
C SER A 50 -18.91 3.21 -7.48
N PHE A 51 -17.90 2.36 -7.64
CA PHE A 51 -16.63 2.52 -6.94
C PHE A 51 -15.96 3.88 -7.23
N GLN A 52 -16.05 4.38 -8.47
CA GLN A 52 -15.53 5.70 -8.84
C GLN A 52 -16.28 6.83 -8.14
N GLU A 53 -17.61 6.78 -8.08
CA GLU A 53 -18.43 7.80 -7.40
C GLU A 53 -18.15 7.84 -5.91
N ILE A 54 -18.11 6.68 -5.25
CA ILE A 54 -17.73 6.56 -3.83
C ILE A 54 -16.35 7.19 -3.61
N SER A 55 -15.36 6.79 -4.41
CA SER A 55 -13.99 7.25 -4.26
C SER A 55 -13.82 8.73 -4.55
N TYR A 56 -14.63 9.29 -5.45
CA TYR A 56 -14.61 10.72 -5.71
C TYR A 56 -15.13 11.53 -4.50
N GLU A 57 -16.20 11.09 -3.84
CA GLU A 57 -16.69 11.73 -2.61
C GLU A 57 -15.65 11.67 -1.48
N VAL A 58 -14.98 10.52 -1.32
CA VAL A 58 -13.88 10.37 -0.36
C VAL A 58 -12.68 11.25 -0.74
N ALA A 59 -12.31 11.30 -2.02
CA ALA A 59 -11.21 12.13 -2.50
C ALA A 59 -11.47 13.63 -2.29
N LYS A 60 -12.70 14.10 -2.46
CA LYS A 60 -13.06 15.51 -2.18
C LYS A 60 -12.77 15.89 -0.73
N ALA A 61 -13.01 14.99 0.21
CA ALA A 61 -12.78 15.25 1.63
C ALA A 61 -11.28 15.45 1.98
N PHE A 62 -10.37 14.87 1.19
CA PHE A 62 -8.93 15.01 1.39
C PHE A 62 -8.27 16.04 0.46
N PHE A 63 -8.72 16.14 -0.77
CA PHE A 63 -8.01 16.84 -1.85
C PHE A 63 -8.81 17.98 -2.48
N GLY A 64 -10.11 18.09 -2.18
CA GLY A 64 -11.01 19.04 -2.85
C GLY A 64 -10.71 20.52 -2.60
N ASP A 65 -10.00 20.85 -1.49
CA ASP A 65 -9.57 22.23 -1.23
C ASP A 65 -8.36 22.65 -2.10
N ASP A 66 -7.61 21.68 -2.64
CA ASP A 66 -6.29 21.90 -3.27
C ASP A 66 -6.27 21.49 -4.75
N VAL A 67 -7.26 20.72 -5.21
CA VAL A 67 -7.34 20.20 -6.58
C VAL A 67 -8.69 20.59 -7.19
N GLU A 68 -8.66 21.15 -8.39
CA GLU A 68 -9.87 21.54 -9.10
C GLU A 68 -10.83 20.34 -9.30
N THR A 69 -12.12 20.61 -9.19
CA THR A 69 -13.19 19.61 -9.21
C THR A 69 -13.10 18.63 -10.38
N ASP A 70 -12.96 19.13 -11.61
CA ASP A 70 -12.90 18.29 -12.81
C ASP A 70 -11.59 17.51 -12.89
N ALA A 71 -10.48 18.12 -12.47
CA ALA A 71 -9.17 17.46 -12.40
C ALA A 71 -9.18 16.33 -11.37
N LEU A 72 -9.72 16.57 -10.17
CA LEU A 72 -9.83 15.55 -9.13
C LEU A 72 -10.73 14.38 -9.58
N LYS A 73 -11.86 14.68 -10.20
CA LYS A 73 -12.74 13.67 -10.76
C LYS A 73 -12.02 12.82 -11.81
N LYS A 74 -11.30 13.46 -12.73
CA LYS A 74 -10.49 12.75 -13.73
C LYS A 74 -9.41 11.88 -13.09
N ILE A 75 -8.68 12.39 -12.09
CA ILE A 75 -7.65 11.63 -11.37
C ILE A 75 -8.24 10.36 -10.75
N VAL A 76 -9.39 10.47 -10.07
CA VAL A 76 -10.06 9.33 -9.43
C VAL A 76 -10.51 8.29 -10.46
N TYR A 77 -11.22 8.74 -11.50
CA TYR A 77 -11.79 7.83 -12.51
C TYR A 77 -10.69 7.14 -13.34
N ASP A 78 -9.63 7.85 -13.71
CA ASP A 78 -8.49 7.25 -14.40
C ASP A 78 -7.71 6.27 -13.48
N THR A 79 -7.70 6.51 -12.18
CA THR A 79 -7.09 5.60 -11.20
C THR A 79 -7.85 4.30 -11.12
N LEU A 80 -9.17 4.36 -11.00
CA LEU A 80 -10.06 3.23 -10.73
C LEU A 80 -10.70 2.67 -12.02
N SER A 81 -9.86 2.26 -12.96
CA SER A 81 -10.30 1.57 -14.19
C SER A 81 -10.60 0.07 -13.99
N PHE A 82 -10.63 -0.41 -12.74
CA PHE A 82 -10.89 -1.78 -12.34
C PHE A 82 -11.70 -1.80 -11.04
N ASP A 83 -12.37 -2.91 -10.77
CA ASP A 83 -13.17 -3.09 -9.55
C ASP A 83 -12.36 -3.75 -8.43
N CYS A 84 -12.90 -3.66 -7.20
CA CYS A 84 -12.43 -4.39 -6.02
C CYS A 84 -13.64 -5.13 -5.43
N PRO A 85 -13.97 -6.32 -5.94
CA PRO A 85 -15.15 -7.05 -5.51
C PRO A 85 -14.97 -7.66 -4.12
N VAL A 86 -16.09 -7.91 -3.45
CA VAL A 86 -16.15 -8.75 -2.25
C VAL A 86 -16.67 -10.14 -2.61
N LYS A 87 -16.13 -11.17 -1.97
CA LYS A 87 -16.58 -12.55 -2.13
C LYS A 87 -16.79 -13.22 -0.78
N ASN A 88 -17.84 -14.00 -0.64
CA ASN A 88 -17.99 -14.87 0.51
C ASN A 88 -17.03 -16.07 0.37
N ILE A 89 -16.28 -16.34 1.43
CA ILE A 89 -15.38 -17.50 1.49
C ILE A 89 -16.08 -18.64 2.26
N CYS A 90 -16.54 -18.36 3.47
CA CYS A 90 -17.29 -19.31 4.28
C CYS A 90 -18.03 -18.57 5.40
N ASN A 91 -19.23 -19.03 5.74
CA ASN A 91 -20.03 -18.47 6.83
C ASN A 91 -20.08 -16.93 6.78
N ASN A 92 -19.61 -16.28 7.85
CA ASN A 92 -19.50 -14.82 8.01
C ASN A 92 -18.11 -14.25 7.64
N ILE A 93 -17.26 -15.01 6.94
CA ILE A 93 -15.93 -14.58 6.45
C ILE A 93 -16.01 -14.26 4.96
N TRP A 94 -15.65 -13.03 4.64
CA TRP A 94 -15.60 -12.47 3.30
C TRP A 94 -14.19 -12.01 2.94
N THR A 95 -13.89 -11.90 1.66
CA THR A 95 -12.68 -11.28 1.17
C THR A 95 -12.98 -10.06 0.31
N LEU A 96 -12.12 -9.05 0.42
CA LEU A 96 -12.04 -7.92 -0.49
C LEU A 96 -10.87 -8.18 -1.46
N GLU A 97 -11.18 -8.51 -2.70
CA GLU A 97 -10.15 -8.77 -3.72
C GLU A 97 -9.58 -7.46 -4.26
N LEU A 98 -8.35 -7.14 -3.91
CA LEU A 98 -7.66 -5.90 -4.27
C LEU A 98 -6.67 -6.08 -5.44
N PHE A 99 -6.70 -7.21 -6.11
CA PHE A 99 -5.73 -7.62 -7.12
C PHE A 99 -6.25 -7.59 -8.56
N HIS A 100 -7.25 -6.77 -8.86
CA HIS A 100 -7.80 -6.65 -10.23
C HIS A 100 -7.18 -5.51 -11.06
N GLY A 101 -6.29 -4.73 -10.45
CA GLY A 101 -5.55 -3.67 -11.12
C GLY A 101 -4.47 -4.16 -12.09
N PRO A 102 -3.74 -3.23 -12.74
CA PRO A 102 -2.74 -3.55 -13.76
C PRO A 102 -1.65 -4.51 -13.32
N THR A 103 -1.17 -4.39 -12.06
CA THR A 103 -0.09 -5.23 -11.53
C THR A 103 -0.58 -6.35 -10.62
N LEU A 104 -1.88 -6.51 -10.51
CA LEU A 104 -2.52 -7.53 -9.67
C LEU A 104 -2.11 -7.44 -8.19
N ALA A 105 -2.09 -6.20 -7.66
CA ALA A 105 -1.87 -5.92 -6.23
C ALA A 105 -2.64 -4.68 -5.78
N PHE A 106 -3.03 -4.62 -4.49
CA PHE A 106 -3.77 -3.50 -3.91
C PHE A 106 -3.07 -2.14 -4.09
N LYS A 107 -1.75 -2.18 -4.24
CA LYS A 107 -0.89 -1.01 -4.38
C LYS A 107 -1.12 -0.22 -5.66
N ASP A 108 -1.80 -0.80 -6.64
CA ASP A 108 -2.16 -0.13 -7.90
C ASP A 108 -2.98 1.14 -7.65
N ILE A 109 -3.92 1.12 -6.72
CA ILE A 109 -4.78 2.28 -6.41
C ILE A 109 -3.92 3.48 -5.97
N GLY A 110 -3.12 3.31 -4.92
CA GLY A 110 -2.28 4.39 -4.41
C GLY A 110 -1.20 4.85 -5.40
N ALA A 111 -0.60 3.92 -6.18
CA ALA A 111 0.42 4.26 -7.15
C ALA A 111 -0.14 5.07 -8.32
N ARG A 112 -1.25 4.63 -8.89
CA ARG A 112 -1.92 5.30 -10.01
C ARG A 112 -2.48 6.67 -9.60
N PHE A 113 -3.06 6.76 -8.41
CA PHE A 113 -3.55 8.03 -7.89
C PHE A 113 -2.40 9.03 -7.68
N MET A 114 -1.33 8.60 -7.02
CA MET A 114 -0.16 9.46 -6.80
C MET A 114 0.45 9.95 -8.12
N ALA A 115 0.58 9.07 -9.11
CA ALA A 115 1.15 9.42 -10.40
C ALA A 115 0.37 10.57 -11.07
N ARG A 116 -0.97 10.49 -11.08
CA ARG A 116 -1.84 11.50 -11.67
C ARG A 116 -1.89 12.80 -10.87
N LEU A 117 -1.90 12.68 -9.54
CA LEU A 117 -1.89 13.85 -8.66
C LEU A 117 -0.54 14.59 -8.76
N LEU A 118 0.57 13.86 -8.82
CA LEU A 118 1.89 14.46 -8.98
C LEU A 118 2.03 15.13 -10.36
N GLU A 119 1.56 14.48 -11.44
CA GLU A 119 1.49 15.06 -12.78
C GLU A 119 0.67 16.36 -12.79
N TYR A 120 -0.49 16.38 -12.11
CA TYR A 120 -1.32 17.58 -11.99
C TYR A 120 -0.55 18.76 -11.37
N PHE A 121 0.19 18.52 -10.29
CA PHE A 121 0.99 19.57 -9.64
C PHE A 121 2.21 19.99 -10.46
N ILE A 122 2.89 19.07 -11.15
CA ILE A 122 4.06 19.38 -11.97
C ILE A 122 3.67 20.22 -13.19
N ARG A 123 2.55 19.96 -13.83
CA ARG A 123 2.05 20.73 -14.98
C ARG A 123 1.77 22.20 -14.67
N GLN A 124 1.55 22.53 -13.40
CA GLN A 124 1.32 23.91 -12.95
C GLN A 124 2.61 24.70 -12.74
N GLU A 125 3.77 24.05 -12.78
CA GLU A 125 5.08 24.67 -12.61
C GLU A 125 6.01 24.43 -13.79
N SER A 126 7.09 25.22 -13.85
CA SER A 126 8.10 25.12 -14.90
C SER A 126 8.90 23.81 -14.86
N GLN A 127 8.80 23.03 -15.90
CA GLN A 127 9.74 22.11 -16.59
C GLN A 127 10.82 21.31 -15.81
N GLN A 128 10.86 21.26 -14.48
CA GLN A 128 11.84 20.43 -13.79
C GLN A 128 11.32 19.00 -13.62
N THR A 129 12.07 18.01 -14.13
CA THR A 129 11.77 16.59 -13.94
C THR A 129 11.79 16.22 -12.46
N VAL A 130 10.72 15.53 -12.00
CA VAL A 130 10.65 14.95 -10.66
C VAL A 130 11.14 13.51 -10.70
N ASN A 131 12.10 13.20 -9.87
CA ASN A 131 12.72 11.88 -9.77
C ASN A 131 12.10 11.12 -8.59
N VAL A 132 11.36 10.06 -8.92
CA VAL A 132 10.68 9.21 -7.94
C VAL A 132 11.59 8.06 -7.56
N LEU A 133 12.00 7.99 -6.30
CA LEU A 133 12.78 6.87 -5.77
C LEU A 133 11.85 5.89 -5.04
N VAL A 134 11.97 4.61 -5.34
CA VAL A 134 11.20 3.55 -4.67
C VAL A 134 12.06 2.34 -4.37
N ALA A 135 12.16 1.95 -3.09
CA ALA A 135 12.70 0.66 -2.69
C ALA A 135 11.57 -0.36 -2.65
N THR A 136 11.80 -1.58 -3.17
CA THR A 136 10.76 -2.59 -3.27
C THR A 136 11.24 -4.01 -2.97
N SER A 137 10.37 -4.81 -2.38
CA SER A 137 10.45 -6.27 -2.29
C SER A 137 9.61 -6.98 -3.37
N GLY A 138 9.01 -6.22 -4.32
CA GLY A 138 8.21 -6.74 -5.43
C GLY A 138 7.02 -5.84 -5.77
N ASP A 139 5.88 -6.00 -5.09
CA ASP A 139 4.59 -5.37 -5.45
C ASP A 139 4.61 -3.84 -5.46
N THR A 140 5.34 -3.20 -4.55
CA THR A 140 5.43 -1.74 -4.52
C THR A 140 6.10 -1.21 -5.78
N GLY A 141 7.24 -1.78 -6.17
CA GLY A 141 7.95 -1.41 -7.39
C GLY A 141 7.11 -1.68 -8.64
N SER A 142 6.44 -2.83 -8.70
CA SER A 142 5.52 -3.16 -9.79
C SER A 142 4.43 -2.11 -9.96
N ALA A 143 3.72 -1.78 -8.88
CA ALA A 143 2.62 -0.82 -8.91
C ALA A 143 3.10 0.60 -9.24
N VAL A 144 4.23 1.03 -8.67
CA VAL A 144 4.81 2.36 -8.95
C VAL A 144 5.27 2.45 -10.39
N ALA A 145 6.08 1.51 -10.85
CA ALA A 145 6.58 1.52 -12.23
C ALA A 145 5.43 1.57 -13.25
N ASN A 146 4.39 0.74 -13.06
CA ASN A 146 3.23 0.75 -13.95
C ASN A 146 2.33 1.99 -13.80
N GLY A 147 2.16 2.49 -12.58
CA GLY A 147 1.34 3.67 -12.32
C GLY A 147 1.92 4.95 -12.91
N PHE A 148 3.25 5.04 -12.98
CA PHE A 148 4.01 6.20 -13.47
C PHE A 148 4.53 6.03 -14.90
N LEU A 149 4.33 4.88 -15.54
CA LEU A 149 4.82 4.63 -16.91
C LEU A 149 4.24 5.66 -17.90
N GLY A 150 5.12 6.35 -18.60
CA GLY A 150 4.75 7.35 -19.59
C GLY A 150 4.17 8.66 -19.03
N VAL A 151 4.30 8.92 -17.75
CA VAL A 151 3.87 10.20 -17.15
C VAL A 151 4.94 11.26 -17.43
N ASP A 152 4.55 12.33 -18.09
CA ASP A 152 5.44 13.42 -18.49
C ASP A 152 6.04 14.16 -17.28
N GLY A 153 7.31 14.52 -17.37
CA GLY A 153 8.03 15.24 -16.33
C GLY A 153 8.36 14.40 -15.08
N ILE A 154 8.20 13.08 -15.14
CA ILE A 154 8.53 12.16 -14.05
C ILE A 154 9.47 11.07 -14.52
N HIS A 155 10.54 10.81 -13.78
CA HIS A 155 11.39 9.65 -13.92
C HIS A 155 11.34 8.79 -12.66
N VAL A 156 11.29 7.47 -12.80
CA VAL A 156 11.16 6.52 -11.66
C VAL A 156 12.36 5.60 -11.60
N TYR A 157 13.01 5.57 -10.44
CA TYR A 157 14.08 4.62 -10.11
C TYR A 157 13.55 3.58 -9.12
N VAL A 158 13.52 2.32 -9.57
CA VAL A 158 13.03 1.18 -8.77
C VAL A 158 14.23 0.37 -8.27
N LEU A 159 14.55 0.50 -6.99
CA LEU A 159 15.64 -0.24 -6.34
C LEU A 159 15.10 -1.54 -5.75
N TYR A 160 15.70 -2.66 -6.10
CA TYR A 160 15.28 -3.97 -5.60
C TYR A 160 16.47 -4.90 -5.33
N PRO A 161 16.37 -5.81 -4.33
CA PRO A 161 17.46 -6.70 -3.95
C PRO A 161 17.58 -7.85 -4.94
N LYS A 162 18.79 -8.10 -5.41
CA LYS A 162 19.14 -9.14 -6.37
C LYS A 162 18.72 -10.52 -5.91
N GLY A 163 17.94 -11.21 -6.76
CA GLY A 163 17.50 -12.58 -6.52
C GLY A 163 16.54 -12.77 -5.33
N LYS A 164 16.02 -11.68 -4.73
CA LYS A 164 15.08 -11.74 -3.59
C LYS A 164 13.62 -11.40 -3.96
N VAL A 165 13.39 -11.02 -5.19
CA VAL A 165 12.06 -10.75 -5.75
C VAL A 165 11.66 -11.91 -6.66
N SER A 166 10.38 -12.32 -6.67
CA SER A 166 9.92 -13.37 -7.58
C SER A 166 10.10 -12.93 -9.03
N LYS A 167 10.41 -13.87 -9.95
CA LYS A 167 10.57 -13.56 -11.38
C LYS A 167 9.35 -12.87 -11.98
N ILE A 168 8.15 -13.24 -11.52
CA ILE A 168 6.91 -12.63 -11.98
C ILE A 168 6.82 -11.17 -11.54
N GLN A 169 7.09 -10.88 -10.27
CA GLN A 169 7.09 -9.50 -9.77
C GLN A 169 8.20 -8.67 -10.40
N GLU A 170 9.42 -9.24 -10.52
CA GLU A 170 10.56 -8.58 -11.14
C GLU A 170 10.25 -8.16 -12.59
N SER A 171 9.61 -9.02 -13.37
CA SER A 171 9.25 -8.71 -14.76
C SER A 171 8.31 -7.50 -14.89
N GLN A 172 7.48 -7.22 -13.88
CA GLN A 172 6.51 -6.14 -13.92
C GLN A 172 7.14 -4.73 -13.88
N PHE A 173 8.41 -4.58 -13.53
CA PHE A 173 9.09 -3.28 -13.52
C PHE A 173 10.43 -3.29 -14.30
N THR A 174 11.01 -4.45 -14.57
CA THR A 174 12.27 -4.53 -15.32
C THR A 174 12.11 -4.60 -16.85
N THR A 175 10.87 -4.75 -17.32
CA THR A 175 10.60 -4.89 -18.77
C THR A 175 9.97 -3.65 -19.40
N LEU A 176 9.75 -2.59 -18.62
CA LEU A 176 9.00 -1.42 -19.04
C LEU A 176 9.84 -0.41 -19.84
N GLY A 177 11.07 -0.11 -19.39
CA GLY A 177 11.88 0.96 -19.99
C GLY A 177 11.20 2.34 -19.90
N ASN A 178 11.37 3.16 -20.93
CA ASN A 178 10.80 4.51 -21.00
C ASN A 178 11.33 5.40 -19.84
N ASN A 179 10.44 5.99 -19.07
CA ASN A 179 10.77 6.77 -17.87
C ASN A 179 10.97 5.93 -16.60
N ILE A 180 11.13 4.61 -16.74
CA ILE A 180 11.33 3.68 -15.61
C ILE A 180 12.73 3.06 -15.69
N THR A 181 13.53 3.25 -14.66
CA THR A 181 14.84 2.63 -14.49
C THR A 181 14.83 1.66 -13.32
N ALA A 182 15.01 0.38 -13.59
CA ALA A 182 15.15 -0.65 -12.57
C ALA A 182 16.63 -0.79 -12.16
N ILE A 183 16.91 -0.77 -10.86
CA ILE A 183 18.26 -0.88 -10.30
C ILE A 183 18.33 -2.11 -9.39
N GLU A 184 19.08 -3.12 -9.83
CA GLU A 184 19.28 -4.36 -9.11
C GLU A 184 20.46 -4.20 -8.13
N ILE A 185 20.15 -4.20 -6.83
CA ILE A 185 21.12 -3.96 -5.77
C ILE A 185 21.68 -5.29 -5.26
N ASP A 186 23.00 -5.39 -5.21
CA ASP A 186 23.70 -6.53 -4.58
C ASP A 186 23.64 -6.38 -3.06
N GLY A 187 22.54 -6.84 -2.48
CA GLY A 187 22.21 -6.65 -1.07
C GLY A 187 20.83 -7.20 -0.71
N VAL A 188 20.26 -6.66 0.36
CA VAL A 188 18.93 -6.99 0.88
C VAL A 188 17.97 -5.80 0.74
N PHE A 189 16.69 -5.99 1.06
CA PHE A 189 15.69 -4.92 0.94
C PHE A 189 16.03 -3.69 1.80
N ASP A 190 16.57 -3.90 3.01
CA ASP A 190 16.98 -2.81 3.88
C ASP A 190 18.11 -1.96 3.27
N ASP A 191 19.01 -2.56 2.47
CA ASP A 191 20.02 -1.80 1.71
C ASP A 191 19.39 -0.88 0.68
N CYS A 192 18.39 -1.39 -0.07
CA CYS A 192 17.63 -0.57 -1.02
C CYS A 192 16.93 0.62 -0.32
N GLN A 193 16.32 0.37 0.84
CA GLN A 193 15.69 1.43 1.63
C GLN A 193 16.71 2.45 2.14
N ASN A 194 17.89 2.00 2.59
CA ASN A 194 18.94 2.88 3.08
C ASN A 194 19.51 3.77 1.96
N LEU A 195 19.71 3.23 0.74
CA LEU A 195 20.11 4.03 -0.42
C LEU A 195 19.12 5.14 -0.71
N VAL A 196 17.81 4.82 -0.72
CA VAL A 196 16.75 5.82 -0.93
C VAL A 196 16.73 6.87 0.20
N LYS A 197 16.80 6.43 1.46
CA LYS A 197 16.85 7.35 2.62
C LYS A 197 18.06 8.29 2.56
N ASN A 198 19.23 7.76 2.22
CA ASN A 198 20.45 8.55 2.10
C ASN A 198 20.38 9.58 0.96
N ALA A 199 19.72 9.22 -0.17
CA ALA A 199 19.50 10.17 -1.25
C ALA A 199 18.66 11.38 -0.81
N PHE A 200 17.59 11.16 -0.05
CA PHE A 200 16.79 12.24 0.54
C PHE A 200 17.54 13.10 1.56
N MET A 201 18.62 12.58 2.13
CA MET A 201 19.46 13.27 3.10
C MET A 201 20.64 13.99 2.47
N ASP A 202 21.00 13.67 1.24
CA ASP A 202 22.17 14.23 0.56
C ASP A 202 21.87 15.61 -0.01
N LYS A 203 22.58 16.62 0.49
CA LYS A 203 22.37 18.03 0.11
C LYS A 203 22.68 18.29 -1.36
N GLU A 204 23.70 17.63 -1.91
CA GLU A 204 24.08 17.81 -3.31
C GLU A 204 23.00 17.26 -4.25
N LEU A 205 22.48 16.06 -3.99
CA LEU A 205 21.36 15.51 -4.76
C LEU A 205 20.12 16.41 -4.68
N ASN A 206 19.74 16.86 -3.47
CA ASN A 206 18.54 17.69 -3.30
C ASN A 206 18.68 19.09 -3.92
N ASN A 207 19.91 19.60 -4.07
CA ASN A 207 20.16 20.85 -4.79
C ASN A 207 20.18 20.67 -6.31
N SER A 208 20.54 19.49 -6.80
CA SER A 208 20.72 19.19 -8.22
C SER A 208 19.46 18.64 -8.88
N MET A 209 18.63 17.89 -8.14
CA MET A 209 17.42 17.24 -8.67
C MET A 209 16.27 17.26 -7.67
N LYS A 210 15.06 17.27 -8.19
CA LYS A 210 13.84 17.17 -7.39
C LYS A 210 13.55 15.71 -7.11
N LEU A 211 13.67 15.30 -5.83
CA LEU A 211 13.44 13.92 -5.38
C LEU A 211 12.11 13.80 -4.66
N THR A 212 11.38 12.71 -4.90
CA THR A 212 10.23 12.30 -4.10
C THR A 212 10.20 10.79 -3.90
N SER A 213 9.49 10.33 -2.86
CA SER A 213 9.29 8.92 -2.59
C SER A 213 7.90 8.46 -2.99
N ALA A 214 7.82 7.34 -3.70
CA ALA A 214 6.55 6.67 -3.96
C ALA A 214 6.27 5.48 -3.03
N ASN A 215 6.92 5.39 -1.88
CA ASN A 215 6.56 4.44 -0.83
C ASN A 215 5.34 4.93 -0.02
N SER A 216 4.80 4.10 0.86
CA SER A 216 3.60 4.41 1.66
C SER A 216 3.76 5.55 2.67
N ILE A 217 4.97 6.09 2.81
CA ILE A 217 5.25 7.31 3.57
C ILE A 217 4.63 8.56 2.94
N ASN A 218 4.45 8.59 1.61
CA ASN A 218 3.83 9.70 0.91
C ASN A 218 2.31 9.72 1.08
N VAL A 219 1.74 10.90 1.38
CA VAL A 219 0.29 11.08 1.59
C VAL A 219 -0.54 10.67 0.38
N ALA A 220 -0.05 10.94 -0.83
CA ALA A 220 -0.72 10.57 -2.07
C ALA A 220 -0.73 9.05 -2.33
N ARG A 221 0.06 8.27 -1.58
CA ARG A 221 0.11 6.81 -1.65
C ARG A 221 -0.82 6.14 -0.65
N PHE A 222 -0.93 6.63 0.59
CA PHE A 222 -1.74 5.95 1.59
C PHE A 222 -3.18 6.45 1.63
N LEU A 223 -3.46 7.75 1.50
CA LEU A 223 -4.82 8.29 1.59
C LEU A 223 -5.80 7.65 0.58
N PRO A 224 -5.45 7.46 -0.70
CA PRO A 224 -6.36 6.83 -1.66
C PRO A 224 -6.70 5.37 -1.34
N GLN A 225 -5.96 4.73 -0.45
CA GLN A 225 -6.30 3.39 0.02
C GLN A 225 -7.58 3.39 0.88
N ALA A 226 -8.03 4.53 1.37
CA ALA A 226 -9.34 4.65 2.01
C ALA A 226 -10.47 4.23 1.04
N PHE A 227 -10.33 4.47 -0.26
CA PHE A 227 -11.36 4.22 -1.27
C PHE A 227 -11.91 2.80 -1.24
N TYR A 228 -11.04 1.80 -1.16
CA TYR A 228 -11.49 0.42 -1.19
C TYR A 228 -12.18 -0.03 0.10
N TYR A 229 -11.96 0.63 1.23
CA TYR A 229 -12.73 0.34 2.47
C TYR A 229 -14.17 0.85 2.35
N PHE A 230 -14.37 2.04 1.78
CA PHE A 230 -15.71 2.54 1.48
C PHE A 230 -16.42 1.66 0.45
N ASN A 231 -15.72 1.23 -0.61
CA ASN A 231 -16.27 0.28 -1.58
C ASN A 231 -16.63 -1.06 -0.94
N ALA A 232 -15.76 -1.60 -0.07
CA ALA A 232 -16.06 -2.84 0.67
C ALA A 232 -17.33 -2.69 1.50
N TYR A 233 -17.45 -1.60 2.26
CA TYR A 233 -18.66 -1.31 3.04
C TYR A 233 -19.91 -1.21 2.16
N ALA A 234 -19.82 -0.51 1.03
CA ALA A 234 -20.94 -0.40 0.08
C ALA A 234 -21.40 -1.77 -0.43
N ARG A 235 -20.45 -2.64 -0.78
CA ARG A 235 -20.73 -4.01 -1.24
C ARG A 235 -21.31 -4.89 -0.11
N MET A 236 -20.79 -4.75 1.11
CA MET A 236 -21.32 -5.47 2.28
C MET A 236 -22.73 -4.98 2.61
N LYS A 237 -22.99 -3.66 2.50
CA LYS A 237 -24.32 -3.07 2.70
C LYS A 237 -25.33 -3.60 1.69
N ALA A 238 -24.96 -3.68 0.42
CA ALA A 238 -25.79 -4.26 -0.63
C ALA A 238 -26.18 -5.73 -0.36
N ASN A 239 -25.40 -6.43 0.46
CA ASN A 239 -25.70 -7.80 0.93
C ASN A 239 -26.39 -7.84 2.31
N GLY A 240 -26.72 -6.67 2.92
CA GLY A 240 -27.33 -6.61 4.25
C GLY A 240 -26.42 -7.00 5.42
N LEU A 241 -25.08 -6.84 5.25
CA LEU A 241 -24.06 -7.37 6.15
C LEU A 241 -23.16 -6.27 6.74
N THR A 242 -23.78 -5.21 7.26
CA THR A 242 -23.05 -4.07 7.86
C THR A 242 -23.01 -4.08 9.38
N ASP A 243 -23.83 -4.89 10.00
CA ASP A 243 -23.88 -4.96 11.47
C ASP A 243 -22.60 -5.65 11.97
N ASN A 244 -21.91 -4.97 12.90
CA ASN A 244 -20.67 -5.45 13.50
C ASN A 244 -19.60 -5.87 12.46
N LEU A 245 -19.43 -5.06 11.40
CA LEU A 245 -18.43 -5.33 10.37
C LEU A 245 -17.00 -5.14 10.90
N VAL A 246 -16.21 -6.20 10.80
CA VAL A 246 -14.80 -6.25 11.17
C VAL A 246 -13.95 -6.32 9.91
N VAL A 247 -12.93 -5.47 9.81
CA VAL A 247 -11.99 -5.49 8.68
C VAL A 247 -10.63 -6.01 9.12
N CYS A 248 -10.19 -7.10 8.50
CA CYS A 248 -8.87 -7.68 8.73
C CYS A 248 -7.91 -7.29 7.61
N VAL A 249 -6.76 -6.75 8.00
CA VAL A 249 -5.79 -6.17 7.07
C VAL A 249 -4.44 -6.84 7.24
N PRO A 250 -3.96 -7.60 6.23
CA PRO A 250 -2.57 -8.04 6.19
C PRO A 250 -1.65 -6.83 6.17
N SER A 251 -0.83 -6.68 7.20
CA SER A 251 -0.13 -5.42 7.48
C SER A 251 1.38 -5.62 7.60
N GLY A 252 2.14 -4.98 6.69
CA GLY A 252 3.61 -4.88 6.76
C GLY A 252 4.04 -3.48 7.18
N ASN A 253 3.96 -2.50 6.27
CA ASN A 253 4.30 -1.11 6.55
C ASN A 253 3.12 -0.26 7.08
N PHE A 254 1.98 -0.87 7.30
CA PHE A 254 0.76 -0.32 7.90
C PHE A 254 0.10 0.85 7.17
N GLY A 255 0.50 1.18 5.95
CA GLY A 255 -0.15 2.21 5.14
C GLY A 255 -1.61 1.89 4.83
N ASN A 256 -1.89 0.64 4.50
CA ASN A 256 -3.23 0.15 4.18
C ASN A 256 -4.20 0.25 5.38
N ILE A 257 -3.85 -0.30 6.54
CA ILE A 257 -4.71 -0.22 7.73
C ILE A 257 -4.86 1.22 8.21
N THR A 258 -3.80 2.05 8.13
CA THR A 258 -3.88 3.47 8.45
C THR A 258 -4.94 4.17 7.61
N ALA A 259 -5.02 3.88 6.31
CA ALA A 259 -6.08 4.41 5.44
C ALA A 259 -7.48 3.94 5.86
N GLY A 260 -7.60 2.70 6.35
CA GLY A 260 -8.84 2.17 6.93
C GLY A 260 -9.25 2.91 8.22
N LEU A 261 -8.29 3.23 9.07
CA LEU A 261 -8.54 4.03 10.28
C LEU A 261 -8.99 5.45 9.93
N PHE A 262 -8.37 6.07 8.91
CA PHE A 262 -8.84 7.36 8.38
C PHE A 262 -10.26 7.27 7.83
N ALA A 263 -10.59 6.21 7.09
CA ALA A 263 -11.96 5.98 6.63
C ALA A 263 -12.96 5.89 7.79
N LYS A 264 -12.59 5.25 8.90
CA LYS A 264 -13.41 5.20 10.12
C LYS A 264 -13.59 6.58 10.73
N GLU A 265 -12.54 7.39 10.85
CA GLU A 265 -12.63 8.79 11.33
C GLU A 265 -13.49 9.67 10.40
N MET A 266 -13.56 9.35 9.10
CA MET A 266 -14.48 9.99 8.14
C MET A 266 -15.94 9.56 8.33
N GLY A 267 -16.22 8.63 9.22
CA GLY A 267 -17.57 8.14 9.56
C GLY A 267 -17.91 6.75 9.01
N LEU A 268 -16.97 6.04 8.37
CA LEU A 268 -17.22 4.68 7.86
C LEU A 268 -17.58 3.73 9.01
N PRO A 269 -18.78 3.07 9.00
CA PRO A 269 -19.26 2.28 10.12
C PRO A 269 -18.59 0.90 10.23
N ILE A 270 -17.28 0.87 10.46
CA ILE A 270 -16.51 -0.34 10.78
C ILE A 270 -16.43 -0.48 12.30
N CYS A 271 -16.72 -1.66 12.82
CA CYS A 271 -16.70 -1.93 14.25
C CYS A 271 -15.27 -1.83 14.79
N ARG A 272 -14.37 -2.63 14.25
CA ARG A 272 -12.94 -2.68 14.61
C ARG A 272 -12.10 -3.21 13.47
N PHE A 273 -10.79 -3.10 13.62
CA PHE A 273 -9.81 -3.68 12.70
C PHE A 273 -9.06 -4.85 13.33
N ILE A 274 -8.55 -5.73 12.47
CA ILE A 274 -7.56 -6.74 12.85
C ILE A 274 -6.33 -6.52 11.99
N ALA A 275 -5.18 -6.26 12.61
CA ALA A 275 -3.89 -6.25 11.95
C ALA A 275 -3.33 -7.68 11.93
N ALA A 276 -3.28 -8.29 10.75
CA ALA A 276 -2.70 -9.62 10.58
C ALA A 276 -1.24 -9.49 10.12
N ASN A 277 -0.32 -10.03 10.89
CA ASN A 277 1.12 -10.01 10.63
C ASN A 277 1.64 -11.42 10.30
N ASN A 278 2.76 -11.49 9.59
CA ASN A 278 3.61 -12.68 9.53
C ASN A 278 4.50 -12.75 10.79
N ALA A 279 5.62 -13.46 10.74
CA ALA A 279 6.54 -13.57 11.88
C ALA A 279 7.22 -12.24 12.28
N ASN A 280 7.03 -11.15 11.51
CA ASN A 280 7.44 -9.80 11.86
C ASN A 280 6.36 -9.15 12.74
N ASP A 281 6.42 -9.41 14.01
CA ASP A 281 5.36 -9.25 15.00
C ASP A 281 5.43 -7.96 15.84
N ILE A 282 6.18 -6.95 15.38
CA ILE A 282 6.47 -5.74 16.16
C ILE A 282 5.18 -5.04 16.63
N PHE A 283 4.23 -4.84 15.73
CA PHE A 283 2.97 -4.19 16.08
C PHE A 283 2.08 -5.07 16.98
N PHE A 284 2.06 -6.38 16.76
CA PHE A 284 1.35 -7.32 17.62
C PHE A 284 1.87 -7.27 19.07
N ASN A 285 3.20 -7.22 19.24
CA ASN A 285 3.80 -7.07 20.55
C ASN A 285 3.49 -5.72 21.17
N TYR A 286 3.52 -4.64 20.37
CA TYR A 286 3.09 -3.31 20.82
C TYR A 286 1.65 -3.33 21.35
N LEU A 287 0.69 -3.95 20.67
CA LEU A 287 -0.69 -4.05 21.12
C LEU A 287 -0.80 -4.74 22.49
N LYS A 288 0.06 -5.70 22.79
CA LYS A 288 0.08 -6.41 24.07
C LYS A 288 0.76 -5.66 25.21
N THR A 289 1.84 -4.94 24.89
CA THR A 289 2.76 -4.41 25.90
C THR A 289 2.73 -2.89 26.04
N GLY A 290 2.23 -2.17 25.02
CA GLY A 290 2.35 -0.71 24.93
C GLY A 290 3.76 -0.23 24.55
N VAL A 291 4.73 -1.15 24.34
CA VAL A 291 6.11 -0.82 24.02
C VAL A 291 6.37 -1.12 22.55
N TYR A 292 6.80 -0.12 21.80
CA TYR A 292 7.15 -0.26 20.39
C TYR A 292 8.66 -0.50 20.23
N GLU A 293 9.04 -1.72 19.84
CA GLU A 293 10.43 -2.15 19.70
C GLU A 293 10.71 -2.64 18.28
N PRO A 294 11.22 -1.78 17.38
CA PRO A 294 11.67 -2.21 16.06
C PRO A 294 12.75 -3.29 16.13
N LYS A 295 12.68 -4.26 15.21
CA LYS A 295 13.63 -5.37 15.09
C LYS A 295 14.06 -5.55 13.64
N PRO A 296 15.21 -6.18 13.36
CA PRO A 296 15.53 -6.62 12.00
C PRO A 296 14.42 -7.49 11.44
N SER A 297 14.06 -7.30 10.17
CA SER A 297 13.03 -8.09 9.53
C SER A 297 13.45 -9.55 9.33
N ILE A 298 12.49 -10.46 9.43
CA ILE A 298 12.65 -11.90 9.18
C ILE A 298 12.01 -12.19 7.82
N GLN A 299 12.72 -12.91 6.96
CA GLN A 299 12.22 -13.33 5.66
C GLN A 299 11.14 -14.41 5.81
N THR A 300 9.99 -14.22 5.15
CA THR A 300 8.83 -15.14 5.17
C THR A 300 8.27 -15.37 3.77
N ILE A 301 7.33 -16.32 3.64
CA ILE A 301 6.58 -16.54 2.39
C ILE A 301 5.60 -15.40 2.07
N ALA A 302 5.21 -14.60 3.07
CA ALA A 302 4.39 -13.40 2.93
C ALA A 302 5.29 -12.15 2.90
N ASN A 303 6.22 -12.11 1.94
CA ASN A 303 7.39 -11.24 1.92
C ASN A 303 7.10 -9.73 1.89
N ALA A 304 5.93 -9.29 1.40
CA ALA A 304 5.57 -7.87 1.43
C ALA A 304 5.27 -7.34 2.85
N MET A 305 5.16 -8.23 3.82
CA MET A 305 5.01 -7.93 5.24
C MET A 305 6.31 -8.14 6.06
N ASP A 306 7.45 -8.43 5.41
CA ASP A 306 8.76 -8.56 6.05
C ASP A 306 9.29 -7.17 6.41
N VAL A 307 8.70 -6.57 7.44
CA VAL A 307 8.97 -5.20 7.89
C VAL A 307 9.24 -5.19 9.38
N GLY A 308 10.47 -4.87 9.76
CA GLY A 308 10.91 -4.80 11.15
C GLY A 308 10.68 -3.45 11.84
N ASN A 309 10.32 -2.41 11.07
CA ASN A 309 10.00 -1.07 11.56
C ASN A 309 8.92 -0.41 10.68
N PRO A 310 7.65 -0.72 10.90
CA PRO A 310 6.53 -0.17 10.14
C PRO A 310 6.49 1.37 10.16
N SER A 311 6.77 2.03 9.03
CA SER A 311 6.84 3.50 8.98
C SER A 311 5.52 4.17 9.34
N ASN A 312 4.37 3.59 8.95
CA ASN A 312 3.07 4.18 9.22
C ASN A 312 2.57 3.97 10.67
N PHE A 313 3.34 3.27 11.51
CA PHE A 313 3.06 3.26 12.95
C PHE A 313 3.03 4.69 13.52
N ALA A 314 3.92 5.57 13.04
CA ALA A 314 3.92 6.97 13.45
C ALA A 314 2.57 7.67 13.19
N ARG A 315 1.91 7.36 12.06
CA ARG A 315 0.58 7.90 11.75
C ARG A 315 -0.53 7.34 12.65
N ILE A 316 -0.49 6.03 12.92
CA ILE A 316 -1.44 5.40 13.85
C ILE A 316 -1.27 5.99 15.26
N TYR A 317 -0.03 6.13 15.70
CA TYR A 317 0.29 6.70 17.00
C TYR A 317 -0.17 8.16 17.12
N ASP A 318 0.07 8.96 16.09
CA ASP A 318 -0.36 10.36 16.05
C ASP A 318 -1.90 10.48 15.97
N LEU A 319 -2.59 9.66 15.18
CA LEU A 319 -4.05 9.64 15.02
C LEU A 319 -4.77 9.38 16.35
N TYR A 320 -4.19 8.56 17.20
CA TYR A 320 -4.73 8.23 18.53
C TYR A 320 -4.02 8.98 19.67
N GLU A 321 -3.32 10.09 19.35
CA GLU A 321 -2.67 10.98 20.34
C GLU A 321 -1.70 10.24 21.26
N GLY A 322 -1.05 9.19 20.78
CA GLY A 322 -0.10 8.37 21.51
C GLY A 322 -0.73 7.40 22.51
N SER A 323 -2.06 7.29 22.57
CA SER A 323 -2.75 6.41 23.51
C SER A 323 -2.75 4.95 23.03
N HIS A 324 -1.95 4.12 23.69
CA HIS A 324 -1.95 2.68 23.49
C HIS A 324 -3.34 2.06 23.72
N GLU A 325 -4.05 2.49 24.75
CA GLU A 325 -5.38 1.99 25.09
C GLU A 325 -6.38 2.25 23.94
N ARG A 326 -6.40 3.46 23.38
CA ARG A 326 -7.25 3.80 22.22
C ARG A 326 -6.89 2.98 20.99
N ILE A 327 -5.59 2.76 20.71
CA ILE A 327 -5.13 1.92 19.60
C ILE A 327 -5.58 0.48 19.81
N ALA A 328 -5.34 -0.10 20.99
CA ALA A 328 -5.67 -1.48 21.31
C ALA A 328 -7.19 -1.74 21.40
N SER A 329 -8.01 -0.72 21.70
CA SER A 329 -9.48 -0.83 21.65
C SER A 329 -10.02 -0.88 20.23
N MET A 330 -9.29 -0.29 19.25
CA MET A 330 -9.70 -0.22 17.85
C MET A 330 -9.10 -1.32 16.99
N ILE A 331 -7.87 -1.75 17.32
CA ILE A 331 -7.11 -2.71 16.50
C ILE A 331 -6.76 -3.92 17.34
N SER A 332 -7.26 -5.09 16.94
CA SER A 332 -6.74 -6.36 17.42
C SER A 332 -5.58 -6.83 16.55
N GLY A 333 -4.70 -7.67 17.07
CA GLY A 333 -3.54 -8.18 16.34
C GLY A 333 -3.48 -9.70 16.30
N ALA A 334 -2.91 -10.24 15.22
CA ALA A 334 -2.57 -11.64 15.07
C ALA A 334 -1.21 -11.78 14.35
N THR A 335 -0.48 -12.84 14.63
CA THR A 335 0.81 -13.14 13.98
C THR A 335 0.93 -14.62 13.62
N TYR A 336 1.51 -14.90 12.45
CA TYR A 336 1.54 -16.23 11.88
C TYR A 336 2.92 -16.59 11.33
N THR A 337 3.37 -17.82 11.65
CA THR A 337 4.57 -18.44 11.04
C THR A 337 4.25 -18.92 9.62
N ASP A 338 5.28 -19.14 8.81
CA ASP A 338 5.15 -19.71 7.46
C ASP A 338 4.37 -21.04 7.43
N GLU A 339 4.51 -21.87 8.47
CA GLU A 339 3.75 -23.09 8.62
C GLU A 339 2.26 -22.82 8.76
N LYS A 340 1.87 -21.90 9.64
CA LYS A 340 0.46 -21.51 9.85
C LYS A 340 -0.13 -20.86 8.60
N ILE A 341 0.64 -20.00 7.91
CA ILE A 341 0.24 -19.39 6.64
C ILE A 341 -0.01 -20.46 5.58
N SER A 342 0.92 -21.42 5.43
CA SER A 342 0.79 -22.53 4.49
C SER A 342 -0.43 -23.41 4.79
N ASN A 343 -0.68 -23.70 6.06
CA ASN A 343 -1.85 -24.45 6.49
C ASN A 343 -3.16 -23.71 6.19
N ALA A 344 -3.21 -22.39 6.39
CA ALA A 344 -4.36 -21.55 6.06
C ALA A 344 -4.66 -21.55 4.55
N VAL A 345 -3.63 -21.42 3.70
CA VAL A 345 -3.76 -21.52 2.23
C VAL A 345 -4.33 -22.88 1.84
N LYS A 346 -3.74 -23.98 2.34
CA LYS A 346 -4.15 -25.34 2.03
C LYS A 346 -5.57 -25.63 2.49
N GLN A 347 -5.91 -25.20 3.70
CA GLN A 347 -7.24 -25.41 4.27
C GLN A 347 -8.30 -24.63 3.48
N CYS A 348 -8.08 -23.34 3.20
CA CYS A 348 -9.03 -22.54 2.43
C CYS A 348 -9.27 -23.13 1.04
N TYR A 349 -8.22 -23.58 0.36
CA TYR A 349 -8.34 -24.24 -0.94
C TYR A 349 -9.18 -25.53 -0.86
N ASN A 350 -8.89 -26.40 0.09
CA ASN A 350 -9.56 -27.70 0.22
C ASN A 350 -11.04 -27.56 0.65
N GLU A 351 -11.34 -26.63 1.55
CA GLU A 351 -12.68 -26.47 2.13
C GLU A 351 -13.58 -25.56 1.29
N ASN A 352 -13.01 -24.53 0.67
CA ASN A 352 -13.79 -23.47 0.02
C ASN A 352 -13.48 -23.31 -1.48
N GLY A 353 -12.49 -24.04 -2.02
CA GLY A 353 -12.06 -23.91 -3.41
C GLY A 353 -11.41 -22.56 -3.74
N TYR A 354 -11.09 -21.74 -2.72
CA TYR A 354 -10.51 -20.41 -2.90
C TYR A 354 -9.00 -20.45 -2.66
N ILE A 355 -8.24 -19.88 -3.61
CA ILE A 355 -6.78 -19.83 -3.54
C ILE A 355 -6.38 -18.48 -2.96
N LEU A 356 -5.82 -18.50 -1.76
CA LEU A 356 -5.29 -17.32 -1.09
C LEU A 356 -3.85 -17.01 -1.54
N ASP A 357 -3.48 -15.72 -1.58
CA ASP A 357 -2.09 -15.33 -1.51
C ASP A 357 -1.54 -15.48 -0.08
N PRO A 358 -0.23 -15.56 0.16
CA PRO A 358 0.32 -15.75 1.50
C PRO A 358 -0.05 -14.64 2.50
N HIS A 359 -0.25 -13.41 2.02
CA HIS A 359 -0.64 -12.28 2.87
C HIS A 359 -2.12 -12.36 3.25
N GLY A 360 -2.99 -12.58 2.25
CA GLY A 360 -4.42 -12.82 2.47
C GLY A 360 -4.68 -14.00 3.38
N ALA A 361 -3.84 -15.03 3.34
CA ALA A 361 -3.91 -16.17 4.25
C ALA A 361 -3.73 -15.79 5.72
N CYS A 362 -2.87 -14.79 6.04
CA CYS A 362 -2.79 -14.23 7.39
C CYS A 362 -4.12 -13.58 7.79
N GLY A 363 -4.75 -12.84 6.88
CA GLY A 363 -6.03 -12.18 7.12
C GLY A 363 -7.18 -13.17 7.31
N TYR A 364 -7.26 -14.19 6.46
CA TYR A 364 -8.23 -15.26 6.58
C TYR A 364 -8.12 -16.02 7.91
N GLN A 365 -6.89 -16.42 8.29
CA GLN A 365 -6.65 -17.11 9.55
C GLN A 365 -6.98 -16.22 10.75
N ALA A 366 -6.64 -14.93 10.69
CA ALA A 366 -6.92 -13.99 11.77
C ALA A 366 -8.44 -13.81 11.99
N LEU A 367 -9.25 -13.81 10.95
CA LEU A 367 -10.70 -13.80 11.09
C LEU A 367 -11.21 -15.11 11.72
N LYS A 368 -10.66 -16.25 11.32
CA LYS A 368 -11.02 -17.54 11.96
C LYS A 368 -10.71 -17.57 13.46
N ASP A 369 -9.61 -16.96 13.86
CA ASP A 369 -9.14 -16.98 15.24
C ASP A 369 -9.80 -15.94 16.13
N LEU A 370 -10.20 -14.77 15.59
CA LEU A 370 -10.55 -13.57 16.36
C LEU A 370 -11.96 -13.03 16.12
N LEU A 371 -12.71 -13.56 15.15
CA LEU A 371 -14.05 -13.08 14.86
C LEU A 371 -15.05 -13.63 15.90
N ASN A 372 -15.87 -12.75 16.48
CA ASN A 372 -16.91 -13.14 17.37
C ASN A 372 -18.14 -13.69 16.60
N THR A 373 -19.01 -14.44 17.26
CA THR A 373 -20.17 -15.09 16.63
C THR A 373 -21.18 -14.14 16.00
N ASN A 374 -21.26 -12.90 16.50
CA ASN A 374 -22.16 -11.84 16.01
C ASN A 374 -21.47 -10.84 15.07
N GLU A 375 -20.23 -11.09 14.68
CA GLU A 375 -19.48 -10.24 13.78
C GLU A 375 -19.44 -10.82 12.35
N THR A 376 -19.43 -9.94 11.36
CA THR A 376 -19.11 -10.28 9.97
C THR A 376 -17.71 -9.75 9.66
N GLY A 377 -16.83 -10.63 9.18
CA GLY A 377 -15.44 -10.30 8.89
C GLY A 377 -15.16 -10.20 7.39
N ILE A 378 -14.41 -9.19 7.00
CA ILE A 378 -13.85 -9.07 5.66
C ILE A 378 -12.34 -8.91 5.74
N PHE A 379 -11.58 -9.76 5.06
CA PHE A 379 -10.13 -9.59 4.97
C PHE A 379 -9.72 -9.08 3.57
N CYS A 380 -8.61 -8.34 3.53
CA CYS A 380 -8.05 -7.86 2.28
C CYS A 380 -7.19 -8.94 1.62
N GLU A 381 -7.56 -9.38 0.42
CA GLU A 381 -6.72 -10.19 -0.46
C GLU A 381 -5.86 -9.24 -1.29
N THR A 382 -4.58 -9.12 -0.93
CA THR A 382 -3.75 -7.99 -1.32
C THR A 382 -3.02 -8.16 -2.64
N ALA A 383 -2.85 -9.41 -3.11
CA ALA A 383 -2.20 -9.73 -4.36
C ALA A 383 -2.80 -10.99 -5.00
N HIS A 384 -2.70 -11.12 -6.32
CA HIS A 384 -3.14 -12.34 -6.99
C HIS A 384 -2.20 -13.50 -6.65
N PRO A 385 -2.72 -14.69 -6.29
CA PRO A 385 -1.90 -15.85 -5.87
C PRO A 385 -0.83 -16.26 -6.90
N ALA A 386 -1.07 -16.06 -8.19
CA ALA A 386 -0.11 -16.37 -9.25
C ALA A 386 1.22 -15.59 -9.15
N LYS A 387 1.26 -14.48 -8.42
CA LYS A 387 2.52 -13.75 -8.14
C LYS A 387 3.46 -14.56 -7.23
N PHE A 388 2.90 -15.50 -6.49
CA PHE A 388 3.56 -16.43 -5.57
C PHE A 388 3.43 -17.88 -6.04
N LYS A 389 3.29 -18.10 -7.35
CA LYS A 389 2.99 -19.38 -8.00
C LYS A 389 3.77 -20.54 -7.39
N ASN A 390 5.09 -20.46 -7.34
CA ASN A 390 5.93 -21.56 -6.85
C ASN A 390 5.64 -21.96 -5.39
N THR A 391 5.35 -20.98 -4.55
CA THR A 391 5.02 -21.20 -3.13
C THR A 391 3.65 -21.80 -3.00
N ILE A 392 2.64 -21.24 -3.68
CA ILE A 392 1.25 -21.68 -3.55
C ILE A 392 1.08 -23.07 -4.16
N GLU A 393 1.62 -23.35 -5.36
CA GLU A 393 1.55 -24.68 -5.98
C GLU A 393 2.16 -25.78 -5.10
N LYS A 394 3.27 -25.47 -4.45
CA LYS A 394 3.91 -26.39 -3.49
C LYS A 394 2.99 -26.69 -2.30
N ILE A 395 2.19 -25.70 -1.86
CA ILE A 395 1.28 -25.86 -0.72
C ILE A 395 0.03 -26.63 -1.10
N ILE A 396 -0.62 -26.27 -2.21
CA ILE A 396 -1.92 -26.84 -2.59
C ILE A 396 -1.79 -28.11 -3.47
N GLY A 397 -0.61 -28.38 -4.03
CA GLY A 397 -0.37 -29.53 -4.91
C GLY A 397 -1.04 -29.45 -6.29
N THR A 398 -1.47 -28.24 -6.70
CA THR A 398 -2.21 -28.01 -7.94
C THR A 398 -1.60 -26.84 -8.70
N GLU A 399 -1.54 -26.93 -10.03
CA GLU A 399 -1.02 -25.87 -10.89
C GLU A 399 -1.94 -24.65 -10.88
N ILE A 400 -1.34 -23.44 -10.75
CA ILE A 400 -2.04 -22.16 -10.81
C ILE A 400 -1.84 -21.54 -12.19
N LYS A 401 -2.96 -21.21 -12.84
CA LYS A 401 -2.94 -20.51 -14.12
C LYS A 401 -2.40 -19.07 -13.92
N ILE A 402 -1.40 -18.70 -14.69
CA ILE A 402 -0.88 -17.32 -14.72
C ILE A 402 -1.87 -16.46 -15.53
N PRO A 403 -2.43 -15.39 -14.95
CA PRO A 403 -3.24 -14.44 -15.70
C PRO A 403 -2.49 -13.84 -16.88
N GLN A 404 -3.20 -13.56 -17.99
CA GLN A 404 -2.60 -13.08 -19.22
C GLN A 404 -1.73 -11.83 -19.01
N ARG A 405 -2.18 -10.91 -18.16
CA ARG A 405 -1.41 -9.70 -17.83
C ARG A 405 -0.03 -9.99 -17.24
N LEU A 406 0.08 -10.97 -16.35
CA LEU A 406 1.39 -11.38 -15.79
C LEU A 406 2.23 -12.10 -16.84
N ALA A 407 1.61 -12.96 -17.65
CA ALA A 407 2.29 -13.65 -18.74
C ALA A 407 2.87 -12.66 -19.77
N ASP A 408 2.19 -11.55 -20.03
CA ASP A 408 2.66 -10.53 -20.97
C ASP A 408 3.91 -9.79 -20.44
N PHE A 409 3.97 -9.45 -19.15
CA PHE A 409 5.19 -8.91 -18.54
C PHE A 409 6.36 -9.89 -18.65
N MET A 410 6.12 -11.18 -18.45
CA MET A 410 7.16 -12.22 -18.49
C MET A 410 7.77 -12.41 -19.89
N LYS A 411 7.10 -11.98 -20.96
CA LYS A 411 7.63 -12.01 -22.34
C LYS A 411 8.61 -10.87 -22.63
N GLY A 412 8.59 -9.81 -21.80
CA GLY A 412 9.45 -8.65 -21.95
C GLY A 412 10.93 -8.97 -21.68
N LYS A 413 11.82 -8.18 -22.27
CA LYS A 413 13.25 -8.28 -22.00
C LYS A 413 13.61 -7.54 -20.72
N LYS A 414 14.26 -8.22 -19.77
CA LYS A 414 14.77 -7.60 -18.54
C LYS A 414 15.78 -6.49 -18.89
N GLN A 415 15.53 -5.29 -18.39
CA GLN A 415 16.38 -4.11 -18.48
C GLN A 415 16.64 -3.64 -17.04
N THR A 416 17.90 -3.67 -16.61
CA THR A 416 18.26 -3.31 -15.24
C THR A 416 19.70 -2.83 -15.16
N VAL A 417 19.95 -1.89 -14.27
CA VAL A 417 21.29 -1.45 -13.88
C VAL A 417 21.71 -2.25 -12.66
N ASN A 418 22.83 -2.97 -12.74
CA ASN A 418 23.38 -3.70 -11.60
C ASN A 418 24.27 -2.78 -10.76
N MET A 419 24.04 -2.76 -9.45
CA MET A 419 24.76 -1.86 -8.55
C MET A 419 25.02 -2.50 -7.20
N SER A 420 26.14 -2.16 -6.57
CA SER A 420 26.39 -2.48 -5.15
C SER A 420 25.51 -1.62 -4.25
N ASN A 421 25.45 -1.96 -2.96
CA ASN A 421 24.78 -1.17 -1.93
C ASN A 421 25.60 0.06 -1.45
N ASP A 422 26.62 0.47 -2.21
CA ASP A 422 27.41 1.69 -1.95
C ASP A 422 26.64 2.96 -2.34
N PHE A 423 26.43 3.84 -1.38
CA PHE A 423 25.69 5.09 -1.61
C PHE A 423 26.38 6.04 -2.56
N ASN A 424 27.72 6.17 -2.52
CA ASN A 424 28.44 7.10 -3.41
C ASN A 424 28.28 6.68 -4.87
N ARG A 425 28.27 5.38 -5.16
CA ARG A 425 28.02 4.87 -6.51
C ARG A 425 26.60 5.17 -6.97
N PHE A 426 25.61 4.98 -6.09
CA PHE A 426 24.22 5.33 -6.38
C PHE A 426 24.02 6.82 -6.60
N LYS A 427 24.63 7.66 -5.77
CA LYS A 427 24.63 9.11 -5.91
C LYS A 427 25.23 9.56 -7.25
N THR A 428 26.42 9.08 -7.59
CA THR A 428 27.07 9.39 -8.87
C THR A 428 26.16 9.02 -10.05
N PHE A 429 25.59 7.82 -10.02
CA PHE A 429 24.65 7.36 -11.04
C PHE A 429 23.47 8.31 -11.21
N LEU A 430 22.84 8.76 -10.10
CA LEU A 430 21.70 9.70 -10.19
C LEU A 430 22.12 11.05 -10.79
N LEU A 431 23.29 11.58 -10.42
CA LEU A 431 23.79 12.84 -10.95
C LEU A 431 24.12 12.78 -12.46
N GLU A 432 24.53 11.62 -12.97
CA GLU A 432 24.78 11.38 -14.39
C GLU A 432 23.51 11.25 -15.26
N GLN A 433 22.34 11.14 -14.67
CA GLN A 433 21.05 11.03 -15.37
C GLN A 433 20.33 12.38 -15.58
N GLN A 434 20.97 13.49 -15.26
CA GLN A 434 20.40 14.85 -15.38
C GLN A 434 20.34 15.36 -16.81
#